data_196c4ce72f4db4e6903fd0aff7238ccc
#
_entry.id   196c4ce72f4db4e6903fd0aff7238ccc
#
_cell.length_a   1.000
_cell.length_b   1.000
_cell.length_c   1.000
_cell.angle_alpha   90.00
_cell.angle_beta   90.00
_cell.angle_gamma   90.00
#
_symmetry.space_group_name_H-M   'P 1'
#
loop_
_entity.id
_entity.type
_entity.pdbx_description
1 polymer ?
#
loop_
_entity_poly.entity_id
_entity_poly.type
_entity_poly.pdbx_seq_one_letter_code
_entity_poly.pdbx_strand_id
1 'polypeptide(L)'
;MKKIITLAAWGLLAAAVPVSAQTVYDAAKIANKDLNGTARFVGMGGAMGALGGDISTIGTNPAGIGIYRSNDAMMSFSFSSYGTESNYMGSKINSDKTRASFDNAGFVLSSKIGNATALRYVNFGFNYHKAKSFYKNMSMGGNLGAYSQTFQMAEQARGIESWGSHPYNDDNVGWLSILGYDSWLISNLTTDNTGMPYKDEDGNQIKNSDGTPLYEMPGFYYGMYENGDATFRSEERGGIEQYDFNVSFNINDRVYLGLTIGAYAIDYNKYTFY
;
A
#
# COMPACT_ATOMS: atom_id res chain seq x y z
N MET A 1 -0.43 -20.86 -33.76
CA MET A 1 -0.88 -20.85 -32.34
C MET A 1 0.29 -20.95 -31.35
N LYS A 2 1.21 -21.94 -31.46
CA LYS A 2 2.36 -22.06 -30.50
C LYS A 2 3.21 -20.79 -30.42
N LYS A 3 3.52 -20.13 -31.55
CA LYS A 3 4.34 -18.88 -31.56
C LYS A 3 3.66 -17.68 -30.85
N ILE A 4 2.33 -17.60 -30.91
CA ILE A 4 1.57 -16.50 -30.23
C ILE A 4 1.55 -16.73 -28.73
N ILE A 5 1.40 -17.97 -28.29
CA ILE A 5 1.42 -18.34 -26.86
C ILE A 5 2.82 -18.09 -26.29
N THR A 6 3.88 -18.42 -27.06
CA THR A 6 5.26 -18.15 -26.64
C THR A 6 5.54 -16.64 -26.55
N LEU A 7 5.06 -15.84 -27.51
CA LEU A 7 5.21 -14.37 -27.47
C LEU A 7 4.43 -13.74 -26.31
N ALA A 8 3.21 -14.23 -26.01
CA ALA A 8 2.44 -13.77 -24.87
C ALA A 8 3.09 -14.14 -23.52
N ALA A 9 3.68 -15.34 -23.43
CA ALA A 9 4.42 -15.75 -22.24
C ALA A 9 5.69 -14.92 -22.02
N TRP A 10 6.42 -14.60 -23.09
CA TRP A 10 7.59 -13.70 -23.04
C TRP A 10 7.20 -12.26 -22.71
N GLY A 11 6.05 -11.78 -23.20
CA GLY A 11 5.52 -10.46 -22.86
C GLY A 11 5.15 -10.33 -21.38
N LEU A 12 4.58 -11.38 -20.79
CA LEU A 12 4.28 -11.45 -19.34
C LEU A 12 5.54 -11.50 -18.48
N LEU A 13 6.58 -12.21 -18.92
CA LEU A 13 7.88 -12.27 -18.23
C LEU A 13 8.66 -10.95 -18.32
N ALA A 14 8.57 -10.24 -19.45
CA ALA A 14 9.23 -8.95 -19.63
C ALA A 14 8.57 -7.81 -18.83
N ALA A 15 7.31 -7.97 -18.40
CA ALA A 15 6.61 -7.01 -17.56
C ALA A 15 6.99 -7.09 -16.06
N ALA A 16 7.77 -8.09 -15.64
CA ALA A 16 8.29 -8.23 -14.29
C ALA A 16 9.59 -7.42 -14.13
N VAL A 17 9.51 -6.10 -14.30
CA VAL A 17 10.63 -5.21 -13.93
C VAL A 17 10.61 -5.08 -12.41
N PRO A 18 11.69 -5.41 -11.69
CA PRO A 18 11.74 -5.17 -10.26
C PRO A 18 11.68 -3.66 -10.00
N VAL A 19 10.54 -3.19 -9.50
CA VAL A 19 10.40 -1.80 -9.04
C VAL A 19 10.96 -1.75 -7.63
N SER A 20 12.20 -1.30 -7.49
CA SER A 20 12.93 -1.21 -6.22
C SER A 20 12.36 -0.18 -5.22
N ALA A 21 11.32 0.54 -5.59
CA ALA A 21 10.71 1.59 -4.76
C ALA A 21 9.59 1.07 -3.82
N GLN A 22 9.21 -0.22 -3.90
CA GLN A 22 8.15 -0.78 -3.07
C GLN A 22 8.73 -1.52 -1.88
N THR A 23 8.24 -1.18 -0.69
CA THR A 23 8.60 -1.89 0.54
C THR A 23 7.80 -3.19 0.66
N VAL A 24 8.31 -4.14 1.47
CA VAL A 24 7.58 -5.37 1.84
C VAL A 24 6.21 -5.04 2.47
N TYR A 25 6.12 -3.91 3.17
CA TYR A 25 4.87 -3.42 3.77
C TYR A 25 3.84 -2.98 2.72
N ASP A 26 4.28 -2.36 1.62
CA ASP A 26 3.39 -1.97 0.53
C ASP A 26 2.89 -3.19 -0.23
N ALA A 27 3.75 -4.17 -0.47
CA ALA A 27 3.38 -5.45 -1.06
C ALA A 27 2.37 -6.21 -0.17
N ALA A 28 2.60 -6.28 1.13
CA ALA A 28 1.68 -6.91 2.08
C ALA A 28 0.33 -6.17 2.15
N LYS A 29 0.35 -4.83 2.05
CA LYS A 29 -0.87 -4.02 2.00
C LYS A 29 -1.73 -4.34 0.78
N ILE A 30 -1.12 -4.52 -0.40
CA ILE A 30 -1.83 -4.85 -1.65
C ILE A 30 -2.27 -6.31 -1.66
N ALA A 31 -1.47 -7.24 -1.13
CA ALA A 31 -1.76 -8.67 -1.14
C ALA A 31 -2.94 -9.07 -0.25
N ASN A 32 -3.19 -8.31 0.84
CA ASN A 32 -4.30 -8.59 1.75
C ASN A 32 -5.61 -8.08 1.15
N LYS A 33 -6.64 -8.94 1.15
CA LYS A 33 -8.02 -8.60 0.74
C LYS A 33 -8.90 -8.37 1.96
N ASP A 34 -9.86 -7.48 1.83
CA ASP A 34 -10.91 -7.29 2.83
C ASP A 34 -12.03 -8.32 2.61
N LEU A 35 -12.72 -8.69 3.69
CA LEU A 35 -13.93 -9.49 3.57
C LEU A 35 -15.05 -8.58 3.06
N ASN A 36 -15.38 -8.71 1.79
CA ASN A 36 -16.39 -7.92 1.12
C ASN A 36 -17.18 -8.74 0.10
N GLY A 37 -18.39 -8.31 -0.24
CA GLY A 37 -19.25 -9.00 -1.18
C GLY A 37 -20.74 -8.82 -0.84
N THR A 38 -21.55 -9.85 -1.11
CA THR A 38 -22.96 -9.85 -0.69
C THR A 38 -23.11 -9.88 0.82
N ALA A 39 -24.19 -9.36 1.36
CA ALA A 39 -24.46 -9.39 2.80
C ALA A 39 -24.46 -10.84 3.35
N ARG A 40 -24.91 -11.80 2.56
CA ARG A 40 -24.88 -13.23 2.91
C ARG A 40 -23.44 -13.74 3.02
N PHE A 41 -22.59 -13.42 2.03
CA PHE A 41 -21.18 -13.81 2.03
C PHE A 41 -20.43 -13.23 3.23
N VAL A 42 -20.61 -11.94 3.48
CA VAL A 42 -19.96 -11.24 4.61
C VAL A 42 -20.49 -11.78 5.95
N GLY A 43 -21.82 -11.98 6.07
CA GLY A 43 -22.43 -12.53 7.29
C GLY A 43 -21.98 -13.96 7.65
N MET A 44 -21.54 -14.72 6.65
CA MET A 44 -20.94 -16.05 6.86
C MET A 44 -19.40 -16.00 7.02
N GLY A 45 -18.82 -14.82 7.18
CA GLY A 45 -17.37 -14.67 7.30
C GLY A 45 -16.59 -15.09 6.06
N GLY A 46 -17.22 -15.08 4.87
CA GLY A 46 -16.63 -15.56 3.62
C GLY A 46 -16.59 -17.10 3.47
N ALA A 47 -17.12 -17.86 4.41
CA ALA A 47 -17.08 -19.33 4.43
C ALA A 47 -18.10 -19.97 3.46
N MET A 48 -18.14 -19.51 2.22
CA MET A 48 -19.08 -19.97 1.18
C MET A 48 -18.41 -20.72 0.03
N GLY A 49 -17.10 -20.94 0.09
CA GLY A 49 -16.38 -21.59 -1.01
C GLY A 49 -16.90 -22.96 -1.40
N ALA A 50 -17.41 -23.76 -0.43
CA ALA A 50 -18.00 -25.07 -0.68
C ALA A 50 -19.50 -25.02 -1.00
N LEU A 51 -20.21 -23.97 -0.59
CA LEU A 51 -21.66 -23.87 -0.78
C LEU A 51 -22.04 -23.43 -2.19
N GLY A 52 -21.32 -22.51 -2.78
CA GLY A 52 -21.70 -21.89 -4.05
C GLY A 52 -23.04 -21.15 -3.99
N GLY A 53 -23.58 -20.79 -5.15
CA GLY A 53 -24.88 -20.11 -5.25
C GLY A 53 -24.89 -18.70 -4.67
N ASP A 54 -23.73 -18.05 -4.65
CA ASP A 54 -23.55 -16.65 -4.32
C ASP A 54 -22.49 -16.07 -5.25
N ILE A 55 -22.77 -14.91 -5.84
CA ILE A 55 -21.86 -14.32 -6.82
C ILE A 55 -20.52 -13.94 -6.23
N SER A 56 -20.46 -13.64 -4.93
CA SER A 56 -19.21 -13.31 -4.25
C SER A 56 -18.22 -14.49 -4.22
N THR A 57 -18.71 -15.72 -4.48
CA THR A 57 -17.84 -16.92 -4.57
C THR A 57 -17.15 -17.05 -5.92
N ILE A 58 -17.51 -16.25 -6.92
CA ILE A 58 -17.02 -16.35 -8.32
C ILE A 58 -15.50 -16.38 -8.44
N GLY A 59 -14.79 -15.61 -7.59
CA GLY A 59 -13.34 -15.55 -7.56
C GLY A 59 -12.68 -16.64 -6.71
N THR A 60 -13.40 -17.26 -5.78
CA THR A 60 -12.86 -18.28 -4.86
C THR A 60 -13.24 -19.71 -5.24
N ASN A 61 -14.46 -19.88 -5.75
CA ASN A 61 -14.97 -21.15 -6.27
C ASN A 61 -15.78 -20.90 -7.56
N PRO A 62 -15.13 -20.85 -8.72
CA PRO A 62 -15.80 -20.66 -10.00
C PRO A 62 -16.92 -21.64 -10.28
N ALA A 63 -16.79 -22.90 -9.84
CA ALA A 63 -17.79 -23.95 -10.01
C ALA A 63 -19.08 -23.68 -9.23
N GLY A 64 -19.01 -22.88 -8.16
CA GLY A 64 -20.16 -22.50 -7.34
C GLY A 64 -21.22 -21.70 -8.10
N ILE A 65 -20.86 -21.05 -9.22
CA ILE A 65 -21.81 -20.40 -10.13
C ILE A 65 -22.60 -21.42 -10.94
N GLY A 66 -22.09 -22.63 -11.11
CA GLY A 66 -22.79 -23.74 -11.79
C GLY A 66 -24.07 -24.22 -11.08
N ILE A 67 -24.29 -23.83 -9.84
CA ILE A 67 -25.50 -24.19 -9.06
C ILE A 67 -26.73 -23.38 -9.51
N TYR A 68 -26.54 -22.21 -10.10
CA TYR A 68 -27.64 -21.38 -10.55
C TYR A 68 -28.48 -22.06 -11.63
N ARG A 69 -29.80 -21.98 -11.49
CA ARG A 69 -30.79 -22.56 -12.40
C ARG A 69 -31.72 -21.51 -13.01
N SER A 70 -31.54 -20.26 -12.63
CA SER A 70 -32.25 -19.08 -13.13
C SER A 70 -31.30 -17.92 -13.20
N ASN A 71 -31.68 -16.92 -13.98
CA ASN A 71 -30.95 -15.66 -13.98
C ASN A 71 -31.07 -14.99 -12.64
N ASP A 72 -30.00 -14.34 -12.22
CA ASP A 72 -29.93 -13.61 -10.95
C ASP A 72 -29.11 -12.34 -11.14
N ALA A 73 -29.44 -11.29 -10.43
CA ALA A 73 -28.71 -10.04 -10.41
C ALA A 73 -28.73 -9.49 -8.98
N MET A 74 -27.58 -9.00 -8.53
CA MET A 74 -27.45 -8.50 -7.17
C MET A 74 -26.51 -7.31 -7.10
N MET A 75 -26.75 -6.48 -6.08
CA MET A 75 -25.88 -5.37 -5.72
C MET A 75 -25.85 -5.22 -4.19
N SER A 76 -24.73 -4.75 -3.67
CA SER A 76 -24.58 -4.48 -2.25
C SER A 76 -23.86 -3.17 -1.97
N PHE A 77 -24.24 -2.58 -0.85
CA PHE A 77 -23.65 -1.35 -0.31
C PHE A 77 -23.34 -1.58 1.16
N SER A 78 -22.29 -0.96 1.64
CA SER A 78 -21.95 -0.98 3.07
C SER A 78 -21.58 0.39 3.60
N PHE A 79 -21.56 0.48 4.92
CA PHE A 79 -20.94 1.57 5.65
C PHE A 79 -19.79 0.98 6.46
N SER A 80 -18.57 1.42 6.17
CA SER A 80 -17.38 0.98 6.87
C SER A 80 -16.84 2.12 7.73
N SER A 81 -16.54 1.84 8.99
CA SER A 81 -15.85 2.75 9.89
C SER A 81 -14.51 2.15 10.29
N TYR A 82 -13.45 2.87 9.99
CA TYR A 82 -12.08 2.50 10.36
C TYR A 82 -11.61 3.44 11.45
N GLY A 83 -11.43 2.89 12.67
CA GLY A 83 -10.80 3.58 13.79
C GLY A 83 -9.32 3.24 13.87
N THR A 84 -8.49 4.25 14.09
CA THR A 84 -7.07 4.08 14.41
C THR A 84 -6.78 4.73 15.75
N GLU A 85 -6.08 4.01 16.61
CA GLU A 85 -5.54 4.51 17.84
C GLU A 85 -4.02 4.51 17.72
N SER A 86 -3.42 5.67 17.95
CA SER A 86 -1.98 5.86 17.96
C SER A 86 -1.53 6.20 19.36
N ASN A 87 -0.50 5.53 19.85
CA ASN A 87 0.15 5.85 21.10
C ASN A 87 1.62 6.13 20.83
N TYR A 88 2.04 7.37 21.03
CA TYR A 88 3.41 7.82 20.84
C TYR A 88 3.89 8.59 22.04
N MET A 89 4.96 8.14 22.69
CA MET A 89 5.56 8.76 23.89
C MET A 89 4.54 9.12 24.98
N GLY A 90 3.52 8.26 25.16
CA GLY A 90 2.45 8.48 26.15
C GLY A 90 1.28 9.34 25.65
N SER A 91 1.39 9.99 24.52
CA SER A 91 0.28 10.71 23.88
C SER A 91 -0.58 9.74 23.05
N LYS A 92 -1.88 9.73 23.33
CA LYS A 92 -2.85 8.83 22.68
C LYS A 92 -3.79 9.65 21.81
N ILE A 93 -3.82 9.36 20.51
CA ILE A 93 -4.66 10.05 19.55
C ILE A 93 -5.50 9.02 18.79
N ASN A 94 -6.82 9.27 18.72
CA ASN A 94 -7.75 8.47 17.96
C ASN A 94 -8.12 9.20 16.66
N SER A 95 -8.22 8.47 15.58
CA SER A 95 -8.66 8.98 14.29
C SER A 95 -9.61 7.99 13.65
N ASP A 96 -10.81 8.47 13.30
CA ASP A 96 -11.83 7.66 12.70
C ASP A 96 -12.13 8.11 11.27
N LYS A 97 -12.47 7.18 10.41
CA LYS A 97 -12.97 7.45 9.07
C LYS A 97 -14.14 6.54 8.73
N THR A 98 -15.32 7.14 8.63
CA THR A 98 -16.54 6.46 8.17
C THR A 98 -16.79 6.79 6.71
N ARG A 99 -17.20 5.78 5.93
CA ARG A 99 -17.50 5.92 4.51
C ARG A 99 -18.60 4.95 4.09
N ALA A 100 -19.50 5.44 3.23
CA ALA A 100 -20.36 4.59 2.41
C ALA A 100 -19.52 3.97 1.27
N SER A 101 -19.74 2.70 0.96
CA SER A 101 -19.06 1.96 -0.08
C SER A 101 -20.06 1.23 -0.96
N PHE A 102 -19.83 1.27 -2.26
CA PHE A 102 -20.42 0.35 -3.21
C PHE A 102 -19.53 -0.89 -3.25
N ASP A 103 -20.04 -2.03 -2.83
CA ASP A 103 -19.21 -3.18 -2.51
C ASP A 103 -19.22 -4.21 -3.61
N ASN A 104 -20.38 -4.47 -4.19
CA ASN A 104 -20.56 -5.53 -5.15
C ASN A 104 -21.71 -5.22 -6.10
N ALA A 105 -21.54 -5.59 -7.36
CA ALA A 105 -22.62 -5.67 -8.35
C ALA A 105 -22.30 -6.76 -9.36
N GLY A 106 -23.31 -7.57 -9.68
CA GLY A 106 -23.10 -8.58 -10.67
C GLY A 106 -24.40 -9.27 -11.08
N PHE A 107 -24.25 -10.14 -12.06
CA PHE A 107 -25.34 -10.95 -12.57
C PHE A 107 -24.86 -12.34 -12.99
N VAL A 108 -25.79 -13.27 -13.00
CA VAL A 108 -25.61 -14.63 -13.53
C VAL A 108 -26.72 -14.87 -14.55
N LEU A 109 -26.33 -15.26 -15.77
CA LEU A 109 -27.21 -15.72 -16.81
C LEU A 109 -27.15 -17.25 -16.84
N SER A 110 -28.24 -17.90 -16.55
CA SER A 110 -28.35 -19.37 -16.49
C SER A 110 -29.14 -19.89 -17.71
N SER A 111 -28.46 -20.64 -18.55
CA SER A 111 -29.06 -21.26 -19.73
C SER A 111 -29.25 -22.76 -19.52
N LYS A 112 -30.50 -23.19 -19.53
CA LYS A 112 -30.87 -24.61 -19.47
C LYS A 112 -30.63 -25.26 -20.81
N ILE A 113 -29.80 -26.32 -20.85
CA ILE A 113 -29.51 -27.05 -22.07
C ILE A 113 -30.54 -28.19 -22.25
N GLY A 114 -30.83 -28.95 -21.22
CA GLY A 114 -31.84 -30.00 -21.29
C GLY A 114 -31.99 -30.81 -20.01
N ASN A 115 -33.04 -31.61 -19.98
CA ASN A 115 -33.29 -32.55 -18.85
C ASN A 115 -32.74 -33.94 -19.12
N ALA A 116 -32.59 -34.32 -20.40
CA ALA A 116 -32.12 -35.65 -20.82
C ALA A 116 -30.62 -35.69 -21.14
N THR A 117 -29.96 -34.53 -21.22
CA THR A 117 -28.55 -34.41 -21.52
C THR A 117 -27.72 -34.43 -20.21
N ALA A 118 -26.48 -34.92 -20.28
CA ALA A 118 -25.58 -34.86 -19.13
C ALA A 118 -25.30 -33.41 -18.71
N LEU A 119 -25.09 -32.51 -19.67
CA LEU A 119 -24.96 -31.06 -19.43
C LEU A 119 -26.37 -30.46 -19.21
N ARG A 120 -26.64 -30.04 -17.98
CA ARG A 120 -27.95 -29.50 -17.58
C ARG A 120 -28.03 -28.00 -17.79
N TYR A 121 -27.02 -27.28 -17.35
CA TYR A 121 -26.96 -25.82 -17.40
C TYR A 121 -25.58 -25.35 -17.80
N VAL A 122 -25.55 -24.23 -18.53
CA VAL A 122 -24.37 -23.42 -18.76
C VAL A 122 -24.66 -22.04 -18.22
N ASN A 123 -23.81 -21.57 -17.33
CA ASN A 123 -23.98 -20.30 -16.65
C ASN A 123 -22.84 -19.35 -17.00
N PHE A 124 -23.19 -18.07 -17.22
CA PHE A 124 -22.27 -16.97 -17.42
C PHE A 124 -22.44 -16.00 -16.25
N GLY A 125 -21.37 -15.71 -15.57
CA GLY A 125 -21.34 -14.77 -14.44
C GLY A 125 -20.44 -13.58 -14.72
N PHE A 126 -20.89 -12.40 -14.32
CA PHE A 126 -20.05 -11.22 -14.22
C PHE A 126 -20.23 -10.64 -12.82
N ASN A 127 -19.13 -10.27 -12.18
CA ASN A 127 -19.13 -9.65 -10.88
C ASN A 127 -18.10 -8.55 -10.78
N TYR A 128 -18.55 -7.37 -10.36
CA TYR A 128 -17.70 -6.33 -9.81
C TYR A 128 -17.71 -6.43 -8.30
N HIS A 129 -16.56 -6.41 -7.65
CA HIS A 129 -16.51 -6.22 -6.21
C HIS A 129 -15.26 -5.44 -5.78
N LYS A 130 -15.43 -4.69 -4.69
CA LYS A 130 -14.33 -4.01 -4.04
C LYS A 130 -13.56 -4.98 -3.17
N ALA A 131 -12.40 -5.45 -3.66
CA ALA A 131 -11.56 -6.41 -2.97
C ALA A 131 -10.86 -5.81 -1.75
N LYS A 132 -10.61 -4.48 -1.76
CA LYS A 132 -9.99 -3.77 -0.64
C LYS A 132 -10.34 -2.29 -0.63
N SER A 133 -10.41 -1.71 0.58
CA SER A 133 -10.51 -0.27 0.79
C SER A 133 -9.26 0.23 1.51
N PHE A 134 -8.62 1.29 0.97
CA PHE A 134 -7.49 1.96 1.61
C PHE A 134 -7.89 3.18 2.43
N TYR A 135 -9.20 3.45 2.57
CA TYR A 135 -9.68 4.62 3.30
C TYR A 135 -9.38 4.53 4.79
N LYS A 136 -8.28 5.17 5.18
CA LYS A 136 -7.80 5.20 6.55
C LYS A 136 -7.22 6.57 6.87
N ASN A 137 -7.55 7.10 8.05
CA ASN A 137 -6.89 8.23 8.65
C ASN A 137 -6.06 7.75 9.83
N MET A 138 -4.89 8.32 10.00
CA MET A 138 -4.04 8.09 11.16
C MET A 138 -3.44 9.42 11.60
N SER A 139 -3.51 9.71 12.88
CA SER A 139 -2.84 10.88 13.46
C SER A 139 -2.05 10.43 14.68
N MET A 140 -0.86 10.92 14.84
CA MET A 140 -0.08 10.75 16.04
C MET A 140 0.65 12.06 16.35
N GLY A 141 0.97 12.28 17.61
CA GLY A 141 1.69 13.48 18.03
C GLY A 141 2.17 13.34 19.45
N GLY A 142 3.17 14.12 19.76
CA GLY A 142 3.79 14.14 21.07
C GLY A 142 5.16 14.76 21.00
N ASN A 143 5.83 14.81 22.13
CA ASN A 143 7.22 15.23 22.18
C ASN A 143 8.10 14.19 21.49
N LEU A 144 8.90 14.61 20.53
CA LEU A 144 9.76 13.71 19.75
C LEU A 144 10.96 13.20 20.54
N GLY A 145 11.37 13.92 21.60
CA GLY A 145 12.66 13.64 22.25
C GLY A 145 13.78 13.70 21.23
N ALA A 146 14.60 12.66 21.18
CA ALA A 146 15.70 12.52 20.21
C ALA A 146 15.28 11.80 18.90
N TYR A 147 14.00 11.56 18.66
CA TYR A 147 13.52 10.79 17.49
C TYR A 147 12.83 11.66 16.44
N SER A 148 13.41 12.82 16.16
CA SER A 148 12.92 13.71 15.11
C SER A 148 13.26 13.21 13.70
N GLN A 149 12.67 13.82 12.68
CA GLN A 149 13.07 13.54 11.30
C GLN A 149 14.51 14.01 11.03
N THR A 150 14.91 15.11 11.65
CA THR A 150 16.30 15.62 11.56
C THR A 150 17.29 14.66 12.22
N PHE A 151 16.91 14.01 13.32
CA PHE A 151 17.71 12.94 13.89
C PHE A 151 17.89 11.77 12.91
N GLN A 152 16.80 11.34 12.25
CA GLN A 152 16.89 10.29 11.23
C GLN A 152 17.82 10.67 10.06
N MET A 153 17.72 11.92 9.59
CA MET A 153 18.62 12.46 8.56
C MET A 153 20.08 12.40 9.00
N ALA A 154 20.34 12.83 10.24
CA ALA A 154 21.68 12.83 10.82
C ALA A 154 22.25 11.42 10.98
N GLU A 155 21.43 10.46 11.46
CA GLU A 155 21.86 9.06 11.57
C GLU A 155 22.17 8.42 10.20
N GLN A 156 21.42 8.75 9.17
CA GLN A 156 21.70 8.29 7.80
C GLN A 156 22.95 8.94 7.19
N ALA A 157 23.30 10.16 7.64
CA ALA A 157 24.51 10.86 7.22
C ALA A 157 25.77 10.39 8.00
N ARG A 158 25.61 9.64 9.08
CA ARG A 158 26.71 9.21 9.93
C ARG A 158 27.75 8.42 9.13
N GLY A 159 29.00 8.82 9.27
CA GLY A 159 30.12 8.22 8.54
C GLY A 159 30.43 8.85 7.19
N ILE A 160 29.61 9.81 6.71
CA ILE A 160 29.90 10.57 5.50
C ILE A 160 30.87 11.69 5.86
N GLU A 161 32.16 11.50 5.56
CA GLU A 161 33.19 12.51 5.86
C GLU A 161 33.17 13.68 4.87
N SER A 162 32.72 13.44 3.64
CA SER A 162 32.60 14.45 2.59
C SER A 162 31.44 14.11 1.66
N TRP A 163 30.62 15.09 1.33
CA TRP A 163 29.48 14.94 0.42
C TRP A 163 29.89 14.86 -1.06
N GLY A 164 31.13 15.17 -1.41
CA GLY A 164 31.58 15.25 -2.80
C GLY A 164 30.89 16.36 -3.59
N SER A 165 31.19 16.44 -4.88
CA SER A 165 30.59 17.44 -5.78
C SER A 165 29.20 17.07 -6.30
N HIS A 166 28.84 15.79 -6.26
CA HIS A 166 27.56 15.26 -6.76
C HIS A 166 27.02 14.16 -5.84
N PRO A 167 26.61 14.47 -4.61
CA PRO A 167 26.21 13.47 -3.62
C PRO A 167 24.97 12.69 -4.05
N TYR A 168 24.09 13.25 -4.88
CA TYR A 168 22.89 12.58 -5.39
C TYR A 168 23.16 11.42 -6.36
N ASN A 169 24.39 11.31 -6.85
CA ASN A 169 24.83 10.21 -7.73
C ASN A 169 25.50 9.08 -6.97
N ASP A 170 25.64 9.17 -5.65
CA ASP A 170 26.22 8.13 -4.81
C ASP A 170 25.12 7.25 -4.23
N ASP A 171 25.08 5.98 -4.64
CA ASP A 171 24.09 4.99 -4.18
C ASP A 171 24.18 4.68 -2.68
N ASN A 172 25.27 5.05 -2.03
CA ASN A 172 25.49 4.83 -0.58
C ASN A 172 24.95 6.00 0.26
N VAL A 173 24.58 7.10 -0.35
CA VAL A 173 24.13 8.31 0.35
C VAL A 173 22.62 8.45 0.22
N GLY A 174 21.92 8.53 1.35
CA GLY A 174 20.47 8.72 1.38
C GLY A 174 20.07 10.13 0.94
N TRP A 175 19.19 10.26 -0.02
CA TRP A 175 18.68 11.56 -0.51
C TRP A 175 18.13 12.44 0.61
N LEU A 176 17.52 11.83 1.62
CA LEU A 176 16.96 12.55 2.75
C LEU A 176 18.06 13.26 3.56
N SER A 177 19.23 12.61 3.72
CA SER A 177 20.38 13.18 4.40
C SER A 177 21.03 14.32 3.61
N ILE A 178 21.11 14.18 2.28
CA ILE A 178 21.63 15.23 1.41
C ILE A 178 20.72 16.48 1.50
N LEU A 179 19.41 16.30 1.35
CA LEU A 179 18.43 17.37 1.49
C LEU A 179 18.50 18.02 2.87
N GLY A 180 18.67 17.20 3.92
CA GLY A 180 18.81 17.68 5.29
C GLY A 180 20.06 18.55 5.48
N TYR A 181 21.16 18.16 4.89
CA TYR A 181 22.41 18.93 4.94
C TYR A 181 22.32 20.23 4.13
N ASP A 182 21.85 20.16 2.88
CA ASP A 182 21.70 21.33 2.01
C ASP A 182 20.71 22.37 2.56
N SER A 183 19.71 21.93 3.33
CA SER A 183 18.72 22.79 3.94
C SER A 183 19.04 23.22 5.37
N TRP A 184 20.23 22.88 5.88
CA TRP A 184 20.65 23.16 7.26
C TRP A 184 19.76 22.52 8.35
N LEU A 185 19.03 21.46 8.03
CA LEU A 185 18.26 20.70 9.00
C LEU A 185 19.14 19.72 9.80
N ILE A 186 20.28 19.33 9.23
CA ILE A 186 21.36 18.64 9.92
C ILE A 186 22.67 19.39 9.75
N SER A 187 23.55 19.26 10.70
CA SER A 187 24.86 19.94 10.70
C SER A 187 25.91 19.05 11.33
N ASN A 188 27.14 19.20 10.88
CA ASN A 188 28.35 18.64 11.49
C ASN A 188 29.22 19.73 12.16
N LEU A 189 28.70 20.95 12.27
CA LEU A 189 29.39 22.07 12.89
C LEU A 189 29.10 22.14 14.40
N THR A 190 30.12 22.27 15.19
CA THR A 190 30.05 22.40 16.66
C THR A 190 30.83 23.60 17.15
N THR A 191 30.51 24.07 18.33
CA THR A 191 31.28 25.09 19.06
C THR A 191 32.36 24.47 19.96
N ASP A 192 32.33 23.13 20.12
CA ASP A 192 33.33 22.42 20.87
C ASP A 192 34.62 22.28 20.05
N ASN A 193 35.75 22.55 20.67
CA ASN A 193 37.07 22.48 20.00
C ASN A 193 37.57 21.02 19.74
N THR A 194 36.64 20.06 19.70
CA THR A 194 36.93 18.64 19.44
C THR A 194 37.04 18.33 17.94
N GLY A 195 36.53 19.20 17.08
CA GLY A 195 36.58 19.06 15.62
C GLY A 195 37.76 19.81 14.96
N MET A 196 37.73 19.82 13.63
CA MET A 196 38.66 20.63 12.84
C MET A 196 38.13 22.07 12.74
N PRO A 197 39.02 23.11 12.81
CA PRO A 197 38.56 24.50 12.65
C PRO A 197 37.85 24.68 11.33
N TYR A 198 36.57 25.13 11.35
CA TYR A 198 35.81 25.44 10.16
C TYR A 198 36.26 26.79 9.61
N LYS A 199 36.74 26.81 8.37
CA LYS A 199 37.42 27.95 7.78
C LYS A 199 36.72 28.38 6.49
N ASP A 200 36.81 29.71 6.19
CA ASP A 200 36.43 30.26 4.91
C ASP A 200 37.48 29.96 3.82
N GLU A 201 37.22 30.44 2.59
CA GLU A 201 38.11 30.27 1.43
C GLU A 201 39.45 30.99 1.64
N ASP A 202 39.50 32.01 2.49
CA ASP A 202 40.70 32.78 2.83
C ASP A 202 41.48 32.13 3.99
N GLY A 203 41.02 31.04 4.57
CA GLY A 203 41.65 30.32 5.65
C GLY A 203 41.36 30.88 7.05
N ASN A 204 40.46 31.84 7.20
CA ASN A 204 40.07 32.38 8.49
C ASN A 204 39.02 31.48 9.13
N GLN A 205 39.14 31.27 10.44
CA GLN A 205 38.13 30.48 11.17
C GLN A 205 36.79 31.19 11.24
N ILE A 206 35.76 30.54 10.75
CA ILE A 206 34.37 31.02 10.81
C ILE A 206 33.89 30.99 12.23
N LYS A 207 33.16 32.02 12.62
CA LYS A 207 32.58 32.18 13.95
C LYS A 207 31.07 32.31 13.86
N ASN A 208 30.39 31.86 14.89
CA ASN A 208 28.97 32.06 15.10
C ASN A 208 28.64 33.55 15.29
N SER A 209 27.36 33.92 15.30
CA SER A 209 26.88 35.31 15.50
C SER A 209 27.28 35.91 16.84
N ASP A 210 27.57 35.13 17.83
CA ASP A 210 28.07 35.51 19.16
C ASP A 210 29.62 35.62 19.24
N GLY A 211 30.32 35.35 18.14
CA GLY A 211 31.78 35.38 18.05
C GLY A 211 32.47 34.06 18.44
N THR A 212 31.71 33.01 18.78
CA THR A 212 32.28 31.71 19.14
C THR A 212 32.80 30.98 17.89
N PRO A 213 34.04 30.44 17.91
CA PRO A 213 34.60 29.70 16.79
C PRO A 213 33.78 28.44 16.48
N LEU A 214 33.63 28.13 15.17
CA LEU A 214 33.00 26.91 14.70
C LEU A 214 34.06 25.87 14.31
N TYR A 215 33.74 24.62 14.60
CA TYR A 215 34.56 23.45 14.29
C TYR A 215 33.70 22.46 13.52
N GLU A 216 34.28 21.78 12.54
CA GLU A 216 33.66 20.74 11.76
C GLU A 216 34.03 19.37 12.31
N MET A 217 33.04 18.48 12.40
CA MET A 217 33.20 17.07 12.81
C MET A 217 32.85 16.16 11.63
N PRO A 218 33.80 15.84 10.73
CA PRO A 218 33.54 14.99 9.59
C PRO A 218 32.99 13.63 10.00
N GLY A 219 31.94 13.17 9.30
CA GLY A 219 31.31 11.88 9.57
C GLY A 219 30.39 11.86 10.80
N PHE A 220 30.25 12.98 11.50
CA PHE A 220 29.36 13.09 12.65
C PHE A 220 28.36 14.23 12.45
N TYR A 221 27.07 13.90 12.37
CA TYR A 221 25.99 14.84 12.13
C TYR A 221 24.98 14.82 13.26
N TYR A 222 24.35 15.94 13.50
CA TYR A 222 23.24 16.08 14.46
C TYR A 222 22.10 16.87 13.82
N GLY A 223 20.87 16.60 14.28
CA GLY A 223 19.69 17.32 13.85
C GLY A 223 19.56 18.65 14.53
N MET A 224 19.20 19.70 13.81
CA MET A 224 19.08 21.07 14.35
C MET A 224 17.85 21.27 15.23
N TYR A 225 16.81 20.46 15.09
CA TYR A 225 15.52 20.59 15.78
C TYR A 225 15.08 19.25 16.38
N GLU A 226 15.91 18.69 17.28
CA GLU A 226 15.66 17.37 17.85
C GLU A 226 14.60 17.37 18.95
N ASN A 227 14.46 18.47 19.68
CA ASN A 227 13.53 18.58 20.80
C ASN A 227 12.33 19.43 20.42
N GLY A 228 11.15 18.85 20.41
CA GLY A 228 9.93 19.56 20.11
C GLY A 228 8.72 18.66 20.08
N ASP A 229 7.55 19.28 20.12
CA ASP A 229 6.29 18.59 19.86
C ASP A 229 6.04 18.56 18.37
N ALA A 230 5.76 17.39 17.83
CA ALA A 230 5.37 17.23 16.45
C ALA A 230 4.05 16.49 16.33
N THR A 231 3.38 16.74 15.21
CA THR A 231 2.18 16.00 14.83
C THR A 231 2.41 15.39 13.46
N PHE A 232 2.05 14.13 13.37
CA PHE A 232 2.06 13.39 12.11
C PHE A 232 0.63 13.03 11.75
N ARG A 233 0.24 13.30 10.52
CA ARG A 233 -1.05 12.90 9.98
C ARG A 233 -0.85 12.17 8.67
N SER A 234 -1.48 11.02 8.53
CA SER A 234 -1.50 10.23 7.31
C SER A 234 -2.93 9.96 6.87
N GLU A 235 -3.20 10.18 5.60
CA GLU A 235 -4.47 9.90 4.98
C GLU A 235 -4.26 8.94 3.82
N GLU A 236 -4.86 7.76 3.91
CA GLU A 236 -4.84 6.78 2.83
C GLU A 236 -6.19 6.77 2.11
N ARG A 237 -6.17 6.68 0.78
CA ARG A 237 -7.36 6.73 -0.09
C ARG A 237 -7.22 5.73 -1.22
N GLY A 238 -8.38 5.37 -1.81
CA GLY A 238 -8.44 4.46 -2.95
C GLY A 238 -8.89 3.07 -2.56
N GLY A 239 -8.60 2.09 -3.40
CA GLY A 239 -9.00 0.70 -3.20
C GLY A 239 -8.49 -0.24 -4.28
N ILE A 240 -8.84 -1.49 -4.13
CA ILE A 240 -8.64 -2.52 -5.15
C ILE A 240 -10.03 -2.95 -5.60
N GLU A 241 -10.29 -2.78 -6.88
CA GLU A 241 -11.49 -3.22 -7.56
C GLU A 241 -11.20 -4.49 -8.35
N GLN A 242 -12.11 -5.44 -8.32
CA GLN A 242 -12.00 -6.71 -9.01
C GLN A 242 -13.21 -6.90 -9.92
N TYR A 243 -12.94 -7.32 -11.15
CA TYR A 243 -13.91 -7.61 -12.19
C TYR A 243 -13.74 -9.07 -12.59
N ASP A 244 -14.72 -9.91 -12.30
CA ASP A 244 -14.69 -11.34 -12.55
C ASP A 244 -15.63 -11.73 -13.67
N PHE A 245 -15.13 -12.49 -14.62
CA PHE A 245 -15.90 -13.11 -15.70
C PHE A 245 -15.84 -14.61 -15.53
N ASN A 246 -17.00 -15.25 -15.44
CA ASN A 246 -17.13 -16.67 -15.18
C ASN A 246 -17.91 -17.39 -16.26
N VAL A 247 -17.48 -18.61 -16.56
CA VAL A 247 -18.25 -19.60 -17.28
C VAL A 247 -18.29 -20.87 -16.44
N SER A 248 -19.48 -21.38 -16.18
CA SER A 248 -19.63 -22.60 -15.39
C SER A 248 -20.67 -23.56 -15.96
N PHE A 249 -20.49 -24.83 -15.62
CA PHE A 249 -21.24 -25.95 -16.16
C PHE A 249 -21.82 -26.79 -15.05
N ASN A 250 -23.08 -27.17 -15.21
CA ASN A 250 -23.75 -28.13 -14.32
C ASN A 250 -23.94 -29.46 -15.08
N ILE A 251 -23.31 -30.51 -14.60
CA ILE A 251 -23.34 -31.84 -15.19
C ILE A 251 -24.15 -32.77 -14.26
N ASN A 252 -25.31 -33.20 -14.72
CA ASN A 252 -26.23 -34.10 -14.02
C ASN A 252 -26.60 -33.67 -12.60
N ASP A 253 -26.53 -32.37 -12.28
CA ASP A 253 -26.75 -31.84 -10.92
C ASP A 253 -25.84 -32.47 -9.85
N ARG A 254 -24.68 -33.01 -10.25
CA ARG A 254 -23.71 -33.70 -9.36
C ARG A 254 -22.31 -33.16 -9.50
N VAL A 255 -21.90 -32.78 -10.69
CA VAL A 255 -20.58 -32.24 -10.94
C VAL A 255 -20.71 -30.82 -11.48
N TYR A 256 -20.00 -29.91 -10.86
CA TYR A 256 -19.95 -28.52 -11.25
C TYR A 256 -18.52 -28.17 -11.66
N LEU A 257 -18.36 -27.56 -12.81
CA LEU A 257 -17.08 -27.07 -13.31
C LEU A 257 -17.22 -25.59 -13.57
N GLY A 258 -16.16 -24.85 -13.34
CA GLY A 258 -16.16 -23.42 -13.60
C GLY A 258 -14.77 -22.88 -13.85
N LEU A 259 -14.73 -21.81 -14.63
CA LEU A 259 -13.53 -21.04 -14.91
C LEU A 259 -13.87 -19.55 -14.69
N THR A 260 -13.02 -18.86 -13.95
CA THR A 260 -13.12 -17.41 -13.75
C THR A 260 -11.83 -16.74 -14.21
N ILE A 261 -11.98 -15.63 -14.91
CA ILE A 261 -10.89 -14.71 -15.25
C ILE A 261 -11.19 -13.42 -14.52
N GLY A 262 -10.26 -13.03 -13.62
CA GLY A 262 -10.35 -11.81 -12.83
C GLY A 262 -9.40 -10.73 -13.34
N ALA A 263 -9.90 -9.51 -13.49
CA ALA A 263 -9.11 -8.31 -13.73
C ALA A 263 -9.15 -7.42 -12.50
N TYR A 264 -8.01 -6.77 -12.19
CA TYR A 264 -7.87 -5.92 -11.01
C TYR A 264 -7.52 -4.51 -11.43
N ALA A 265 -8.18 -3.53 -10.82
CA ALA A 265 -7.79 -2.13 -10.87
C ALA A 265 -7.36 -1.69 -9.47
N ILE A 266 -6.19 -1.07 -9.36
CA ILE A 266 -5.64 -0.62 -8.07
C ILE A 266 -5.48 0.88 -8.14
N ASP A 267 -6.10 1.58 -7.20
CA ASP A 267 -5.87 3.00 -6.93
C ASP A 267 -5.43 3.14 -5.48
N TYR A 268 -4.27 3.74 -5.27
CA TYR A 268 -3.72 3.97 -3.93
C TYR A 268 -3.05 5.32 -3.85
N ASN A 269 -3.58 6.16 -2.99
CA ASN A 269 -3.04 7.48 -2.70
C ASN A 269 -2.77 7.60 -1.19
N LYS A 270 -1.59 8.05 -0.84
CA LYS A 270 -1.20 8.34 0.54
C LYS A 270 -0.70 9.78 0.64
N TYR A 271 -1.35 10.54 1.49
CA TYR A 271 -0.96 11.89 1.87
C TYR A 271 -0.38 11.85 3.28
N THR A 272 0.76 12.48 3.46
CA THR A 272 1.47 12.55 4.75
C THR A 272 1.77 14.00 5.06
N PHE A 273 1.44 14.43 6.27
CA PHE A 273 1.70 15.75 6.79
C PHE A 273 2.54 15.61 8.06
N TYR A 274 3.54 16.46 8.14
CA TYR A 274 4.48 16.51 9.27
C TYR A 274 4.45 17.87 9.91
#